data_ea8a913b6997bb08bf594401dd0b5d5b
#
_entry.id   ea8a913b6997bb08bf594401dd0b5d5b
#
_cell.length_a   1.000
_cell.length_b   1.000
_cell.length_c   1.000
_cell.angle_alpha   90.00
_cell.angle_beta   90.00
_cell.angle_gamma   90.00
#
_symmetry.space_group_name_H-M   'P 1'
#
loop_
_entity.id
_entity.type
_entity.pdbx_description
1 polymer ?
#
loop_
_entity_poly.entity_id
_entity_poly.type
_entity_poly.pdbx_seq_one_letter_code
_entity_poly.pdbx_strand_id
1 'polypeptide(L)'
;MAPERKLYQDLKKNTCSIIWNRIENVSLLGMPDVLGYNTSGVFFTVELKVAKGNKVKFSPHQIAFHKSHPKKTFILVRALGQRSLKLVPGSMIHELWSVGHGAWSLINWKDIQKTFEA
;
A
#
# COMPACT_ATOMS: atom_id res chain seq x y z
N MET A 1 -0.37 -18.78 -6.79
CA MET A 1 -0.09 -17.83 -5.70
C MET A 1 -1.11 -16.71 -5.74
N ALA A 2 -1.66 -16.34 -4.60
CA ALA A 2 -2.61 -15.25 -4.53
C ALA A 2 -1.97 -13.94 -4.98
N PRO A 3 -2.69 -13.08 -5.71
CA PRO A 3 -2.11 -11.84 -6.25
C PRO A 3 -1.56 -10.88 -5.20
N GLU A 4 -2.19 -10.77 -4.04
CA GLU A 4 -1.67 -9.91 -2.96
C GLU A 4 -0.37 -10.45 -2.37
N ARG A 5 -0.26 -11.77 -2.24
CA ARG A 5 0.97 -12.41 -1.78
C ARG A 5 2.12 -12.16 -2.76
N LYS A 6 1.83 -12.24 -4.05
CA LYS A 6 2.81 -11.94 -5.09
C LYS A 6 3.25 -10.49 -5.01
N LEU A 7 2.31 -9.57 -4.79
CA LEU A 7 2.61 -8.16 -4.62
C LEU A 7 3.55 -7.93 -3.42
N TYR A 8 3.30 -8.61 -2.31
CA TYR A 8 4.17 -8.51 -1.14
C TYR A 8 5.58 -9.01 -1.42
N GLN A 9 5.70 -10.14 -2.12
CA GLN A 9 7.00 -10.67 -2.50
C GLN A 9 7.76 -9.69 -3.41
N ASP A 10 7.08 -9.10 -4.38
CA ASP A 10 7.69 -8.12 -5.28
C ASP A 10 8.09 -6.85 -4.53
N LEU A 11 7.28 -6.42 -3.58
CA LEU A 11 7.60 -5.28 -2.70
C LEU A 11 8.92 -5.51 -1.97
N LYS A 12 9.06 -6.65 -1.31
CA LYS A 12 10.29 -6.99 -0.57
C LYS A 12 11.50 -7.06 -1.49
N LYS A 13 11.32 -7.69 -2.64
CA LYS A 13 12.41 -7.88 -3.60
C LYS A 13 12.92 -6.55 -4.17
N ASN A 14 12.02 -5.60 -4.41
CA ASN A 14 12.33 -4.37 -5.13
C ASN A 14 12.53 -3.15 -4.23
N THR A 15 12.43 -3.30 -2.92
CA THR A 15 12.66 -2.23 -1.94
C THR A 15 13.57 -2.75 -0.82
N CYS A 16 14.75 -3.22 -1.19
CA CYS A 16 15.63 -3.95 -0.27
C CYS A 16 16.25 -3.06 0.81
N SER A 17 16.17 -1.74 0.71
CA SER A 17 16.60 -0.85 1.80
C SER A 17 15.61 -0.82 2.98
N ILE A 18 14.40 -1.30 2.77
CA ILE A 18 13.32 -1.28 3.77
C ILE A 18 13.29 -2.63 4.49
N ILE A 19 13.14 -2.58 5.81
CA ILE A 19 12.86 -3.78 6.60
C ILE A 19 11.36 -3.96 6.66
N TRP A 20 10.86 -5.10 6.19
CA TRP A 20 9.43 -5.40 6.13
C TRP A 20 9.02 -6.44 7.15
N ASN A 21 7.88 -6.21 7.80
CA ASN A 21 7.22 -7.19 8.66
C ASN A 21 5.74 -7.23 8.31
N ARG A 22 5.19 -8.44 8.18
CA ARG A 22 3.76 -8.59 7.99
C ARG A 22 3.03 -8.34 9.31
N ILE A 23 1.90 -7.62 9.22
CA ILE A 23 1.03 -7.42 10.36
C ILE A 23 -0.03 -8.52 10.32
N GLU A 24 0.12 -9.53 11.20
CA GLU A 24 -0.79 -10.68 11.25
C GLU A 24 -1.57 -10.63 12.56
N ASN A 25 -2.53 -9.71 12.64
CA ASN A 25 -3.36 -9.61 13.82
C ASN A 25 -4.84 -9.62 13.42
N VAL A 26 -5.46 -10.79 13.58
CA VAL A 26 -6.86 -11.00 13.20
C VAL A 26 -7.83 -10.28 14.12
N SER A 27 -7.39 -9.84 15.29
CA SER A 27 -8.27 -9.15 16.26
C SER A 27 -8.28 -7.63 16.06
N LEU A 28 -7.38 -7.09 15.24
CA LEU A 28 -7.32 -5.64 14.95
C LEU A 28 -7.80 -5.39 13.52
N LEU A 29 -9.09 -5.11 13.41
CA LEU A 29 -9.71 -4.87 12.11
C LEU A 29 -9.19 -3.58 11.48
N GLY A 30 -8.94 -3.62 10.18
CA GLY A 30 -8.51 -2.44 9.42
C GLY A 30 -7.02 -2.15 9.47
N MET A 31 -6.22 -2.94 10.20
CA MET A 31 -4.77 -2.78 10.22
C MET A 31 -4.19 -3.03 8.82
N PRO A 32 -3.20 -2.21 8.40
CA PRO A 32 -2.52 -2.44 7.13
C PRO A 32 -1.78 -3.78 7.09
N ASP A 33 -1.45 -4.22 5.89
CA ASP A 33 -0.86 -5.55 5.68
C ASP A 33 0.58 -5.64 6.18
N VAL A 34 1.36 -4.58 6.03
CA VAL A 34 2.81 -4.62 6.31
C VAL A 34 3.29 -3.36 7.01
N LEU A 35 4.29 -3.56 7.87
CA LEU A 35 5.02 -2.51 8.53
C LEU A 35 6.38 -2.39 7.89
N GLY A 36 6.75 -1.19 7.46
CA GLY A 36 8.06 -0.88 6.92
C GLY A 36 8.89 -0.06 7.90
N TYR A 37 10.22 -0.22 7.81
CA TYR A 37 11.17 0.54 8.60
C TYR A 37 12.29 0.98 7.68
N ASN A 38 12.46 2.28 7.51
CA ASN A 38 13.41 2.80 6.54
C ASN A 38 14.80 3.04 7.15
N THR A 39 15.76 3.43 6.31
CA THR A 39 17.14 3.63 6.75
C THR A 39 17.32 4.82 7.69
N SER A 40 16.35 5.73 7.73
CA SER A 40 16.34 6.84 8.68
C SER A 40 15.71 6.49 10.03
N GLY A 41 15.29 5.25 10.22
CA GLY A 41 14.70 4.80 11.47
C GLY A 41 13.24 5.21 11.63
N VAL A 42 12.51 5.38 10.54
CA VAL A 42 11.11 5.77 10.56
C VAL A 42 10.23 4.59 10.18
N PHE A 43 9.21 4.31 10.99
CA PHE A 43 8.18 3.32 10.69
C PHE A 43 7.10 3.92 9.82
N PHE A 44 6.57 3.10 8.94
CA PHE A 44 5.40 3.43 8.12
C PHE A 44 4.65 2.14 7.79
N THR A 45 3.41 2.26 7.31
CA THR A 45 2.60 1.10 6.97
C THR A 45 2.20 1.14 5.51
N VAL A 46 1.98 -0.04 4.94
CA VAL A 46 1.49 -0.17 3.57
C VAL A 46 0.34 -1.17 3.53
N GLU A 47 -0.77 -0.72 2.96
CA GLU A 47 -1.90 -1.57 2.62
C GLU A 47 -1.70 -2.06 1.19
N LEU A 48 -1.77 -3.37 0.96
CA LEU A 48 -1.57 -3.96 -0.36
C LEU A 48 -2.93 -4.23 -1.00
N LYS A 49 -3.14 -3.72 -2.20
CA LYS A 49 -4.38 -3.91 -2.94
C LYS A 49 -4.09 -4.34 -4.37
N VAL A 50 -4.90 -5.28 -4.84
CA VAL A 50 -4.89 -5.73 -6.23
C VAL A 50 -6.26 -5.44 -6.81
N ALA A 51 -6.29 -4.73 -7.94
CA ALA A 51 -7.53 -4.31 -8.57
C ALA A 51 -7.68 -4.91 -9.96
N LYS A 52 -8.86 -5.46 -10.26
CA LYS A 52 -9.17 -5.98 -11.60
C LYS A 52 -9.58 -4.87 -12.57
N GLY A 53 -10.20 -3.83 -12.06
CA GLY A 53 -10.60 -2.66 -12.84
C GLY A 53 -10.10 -1.43 -12.15
N ASN A 54 -10.81 -0.32 -12.35
CA ASN A 54 -10.42 0.96 -11.78
C ASN A 54 -10.71 1.06 -10.28
N LYS A 55 -11.74 0.38 -9.80
CA LYS A 55 -12.16 0.49 -8.41
C LYS A 55 -11.26 -0.30 -7.47
N VAL A 56 -10.95 0.31 -6.32
CA VAL A 56 -10.20 -0.33 -5.25
C VAL A 56 -11.14 -0.48 -4.05
N LYS A 57 -11.27 -1.70 -3.54
CA LYS A 57 -12.22 -2.01 -2.48
C LYS A 57 -11.56 -1.93 -1.12
N PHE A 58 -12.25 -1.28 -0.17
CA PHE A 58 -11.80 -1.19 1.21
C PHE A 58 -12.95 -1.52 2.15
N SER A 59 -12.63 -2.16 3.28
CA SER A 59 -13.60 -2.31 4.35
C SER A 59 -13.77 -0.97 5.09
N PRO A 60 -14.90 -0.79 5.81
CA PRO A 60 -15.05 0.41 6.63
C PRO A 60 -13.94 0.58 7.66
N HIS A 61 -13.40 -0.54 8.19
CA HIS A 61 -12.31 -0.51 9.17
C HIS A 61 -11.00 -0.02 8.54
N GLN A 62 -10.73 -0.41 7.30
CA GLN A 62 -9.54 0.08 6.58
C GLN A 62 -9.64 1.57 6.32
N ILE A 63 -10.82 2.07 5.93
CA ILE A 63 -11.03 3.49 5.72
C ILE A 63 -10.85 4.25 7.03
N ALA A 64 -11.44 3.75 8.12
CA ALA A 64 -11.31 4.37 9.44
C ALA A 64 -9.86 4.43 9.91
N PHE A 65 -9.10 3.35 9.71
CA PHE A 65 -7.68 3.32 10.09
C PHE A 65 -6.89 4.43 9.39
N HIS A 66 -7.04 4.52 8.07
CA HIS A 66 -6.24 5.49 7.30
C HIS A 66 -6.69 6.93 7.55
N LYS A 67 -7.97 7.14 7.87
CA LYS A 67 -8.45 8.48 8.26
C LYS A 67 -7.87 8.94 9.59
N SER A 68 -7.67 8.01 10.53
CA SER A 68 -7.10 8.34 11.83
C SER A 68 -5.57 8.31 11.84
N HIS A 69 -4.93 7.80 10.78
CA HIS A 69 -3.48 7.73 10.65
C HIS A 69 -3.04 8.37 9.33
N PRO A 70 -3.12 9.72 9.21
CA PRO A 70 -2.90 10.38 7.92
C PRO A 70 -1.42 10.48 7.51
N LYS A 71 -0.49 10.21 8.42
CA LYS A 71 0.95 10.33 8.15
C LYS A 71 1.63 8.98 8.17
N LYS A 72 2.60 8.80 7.27
CA LYS A 72 3.41 7.57 7.19
C LYS A 72 2.57 6.32 6.99
N THR A 73 1.47 6.45 6.25
CA THR A 73 0.64 5.34 5.82
C THR A 73 0.46 5.42 4.31
N PHE A 74 0.55 4.27 3.64
CA PHE A 74 0.49 4.20 2.18
C PHE A 74 -0.40 3.07 1.74
N ILE A 75 -0.93 3.20 0.53
CA ILE A 75 -1.70 2.16 -0.14
C ILE A 75 -1.00 1.87 -1.46
N LEU A 76 -0.55 0.64 -1.64
CA LEU A 76 0.09 0.21 -2.88
C LEU A 76 -0.92 -0.60 -3.67
N VAL A 77 -1.25 -0.13 -4.87
CA VAL A 77 -2.24 -0.75 -5.76
C VAL A 77 -1.53 -1.32 -6.97
N ARG A 78 -1.79 -2.59 -7.26
CA ARG A 78 -1.39 -3.24 -8.51
C ARG A 78 -2.63 -3.52 -9.35
N ALA A 79 -2.67 -3.01 -10.58
CA ALA A 79 -3.74 -3.35 -11.51
C ALA A 79 -3.43 -4.68 -12.17
N LEU A 80 -4.36 -5.64 -12.08
CA LEU A 80 -4.24 -6.93 -12.75
C LEU A 80 -4.33 -6.74 -14.26
N GLY A 81 -3.55 -7.53 -14.97
CA GLY A 81 -3.51 -7.49 -16.43
C GLY A 81 -2.57 -6.45 -17.00
N GLN A 82 -2.46 -5.29 -16.38
CA GLN A 82 -1.57 -4.22 -16.84
C GLN A 82 -0.27 -4.17 -16.06
N ARG A 83 -0.21 -4.86 -14.93
CA ARG A 83 0.94 -4.84 -14.00
C ARG A 83 1.37 -3.42 -13.59
N SER A 84 0.46 -2.48 -13.66
CA SER A 84 0.75 -1.11 -13.27
C SER A 84 0.69 -0.98 -11.75
N LEU A 85 1.57 -0.13 -11.21
CA LEU A 85 1.64 0.14 -9.78
C LEU A 85 1.28 1.59 -9.52
N LYS A 86 0.53 1.82 -8.46
CA LYS A 86 0.20 3.15 -7.96
C LYS A 86 0.48 3.17 -6.47
N LEU A 87 1.12 4.23 -5.99
CA LEU A 87 1.34 4.43 -4.56
C LEU A 87 0.54 5.64 -4.12
N VAL A 88 -0.39 5.43 -3.20
CA VAL A 88 -1.33 6.46 -2.75
C VAL A 88 -1.08 6.71 -1.27
N PRO A 89 -0.96 7.97 -0.83
CA PRO A 89 -0.90 8.25 0.61
C PRO A 89 -2.17 7.73 1.31
N GLY A 90 -2.01 7.17 2.50
CA GLY A 90 -3.16 6.64 3.24
C GLY A 90 -4.23 7.68 3.51
N SER A 91 -3.84 8.95 3.68
CA SER A 91 -4.77 10.05 3.86
C SER A 91 -5.73 10.26 2.68
N MET A 92 -5.38 9.73 1.51
CA MET A 92 -6.18 9.86 0.29
C MET A 92 -7.07 8.64 0.04
N ILE A 93 -7.28 7.80 1.04
CA ILE A 93 -8.05 6.56 0.87
C ILE A 93 -9.48 6.82 0.39
N HIS A 94 -10.11 7.90 0.86
CA HIS A 94 -11.48 8.20 0.46
C HIS A 94 -11.57 8.54 -1.03
N GLU A 95 -10.65 9.34 -1.54
CA GLU A 95 -10.57 9.68 -2.95
C GLU A 95 -10.27 8.46 -3.79
N LEU A 96 -9.34 7.61 -3.35
CA LEU A 96 -9.03 6.36 -4.03
C LEU A 96 -10.25 5.45 -4.12
N TRP A 97 -11.00 5.32 -3.03
CA TRP A 97 -12.22 4.55 -3.00
C TRP A 97 -13.29 5.13 -3.93
N SER A 98 -13.42 6.46 -3.95
CA SER A 98 -14.48 7.14 -4.71
C SER A 98 -14.23 7.14 -6.22
N VAL A 99 -13.00 7.49 -6.64
CA VAL A 99 -12.69 7.70 -8.06
C VAL A 99 -11.88 6.58 -8.70
N GLY A 100 -11.34 5.67 -7.90
CA GLY A 100 -10.53 4.57 -8.37
C GLY A 100 -9.07 4.96 -8.59
N HIS A 101 -8.22 3.96 -8.89
CA HIS A 101 -6.78 4.17 -9.00
C HIS A 101 -6.36 4.89 -10.28
N GLY A 102 -7.24 4.98 -11.28
CA GLY A 102 -6.93 5.66 -12.54
C GLY A 102 -6.60 7.14 -12.38
N ALA A 103 -7.01 7.76 -11.26
CA ALA A 103 -6.70 9.16 -10.98
C ALA A 103 -5.24 9.37 -10.52
N TRP A 104 -4.52 8.30 -10.19
CA TRP A 104 -3.14 8.38 -9.73
C TRP A 104 -2.17 7.98 -10.83
N SER A 105 -0.98 8.60 -10.81
CA SER A 105 0.07 8.33 -11.78
C SER A 105 0.72 6.98 -11.55
N LEU A 106 1.19 6.36 -12.62
CA LEU A 106 2.00 5.16 -12.54
C LEU A 106 3.31 5.45 -11.80
N ILE A 107 3.80 4.47 -11.06
CA ILE A 107 5.05 4.59 -10.32
C ILE A 107 5.87 3.31 -10.53
N ASN A 108 7.19 3.43 -10.54
CA ASN A 108 8.08 2.29 -10.62
C ASN A 108 8.66 1.95 -9.24
N TRP A 109 9.28 0.79 -9.12
CA TRP A 109 9.81 0.32 -7.84
C TRP A 109 10.90 1.24 -7.27
N LYS A 110 11.71 1.83 -8.11
CA LYS A 110 12.76 2.76 -7.68
C LYS A 110 12.15 3.98 -6.98
N ASP A 111 11.11 4.55 -7.55
CA ASP A 111 10.44 5.72 -6.99
C ASP A 111 9.61 5.36 -5.76
N ILE A 112 9.05 4.14 -5.71
CA ILE A 112 8.37 3.62 -4.52
C ILE A 112 9.37 3.58 -3.35
N GLN A 113 10.53 2.96 -3.55
CA GLN A 113 11.54 2.89 -2.50
C GLN A 113 12.00 4.29 -2.05
N LYS A 114 12.17 5.19 -3.00
CA LYS A 114 12.55 6.57 -2.71
C LYS A 114 11.51 7.26 -1.82
N THR A 115 10.24 7.05 -2.10
CA THR A 115 9.14 7.62 -1.32
C THR A 115 9.17 7.08 0.12
N PHE A 116 9.41 5.78 0.29
CA PHE A 116 9.49 5.17 1.62
C PHE A 116 10.70 5.65 2.41
N GLU A 117 11.76 6.08 1.74
CA GLU A 117 12.95 6.59 2.39
C GLU A 117 12.91 8.10 2.67
N ALA A 118 11.89 8.77 2.20
CA ALA A 118 11.76 10.22 2.36
C ALA A 118 11.47 10.66 3.80
#